data_9a0256dea9309e9459b55c37b001ef03
#
_entry.id   9a0256dea9309e9459b55c37b001ef03
#
_cell.length_a   1.000
_cell.length_b   1.000
_cell.length_c   1.000
_cell.angle_alpha   90.00
_cell.angle_beta   90.00
_cell.angle_gamma   90.00
#
_symmetry.space_group_name_H-M   'P 1'
#
loop_
_entity.id
_entity.type
_entity.pdbx_description
1 polymer ?
#
loop_
_entity_poly.entity_id
_entity_poly.type
_entity_poly.pdbx_seq_one_letter_code
_entity_poly.pdbx_strand_id
1 'polypeptide(L)'
;MAFYIPDKTIPNFSKQKSQHQFVLSPKFILSLQKISNILMNKTYRHEDKLKAVTSVLASKTSLGTMCHLCRGGESLPAQSSIQEIIDLCRAVLFPGFYGNDDVNIYNLEYFIGINCGRLHKVLSEQIAAGMVLGNDCDTTDYAALERDAATTAAQFIEMLPEMRRVLHTDVHATYCGDPAAVSTEEVIFCYPGLKAIINYRIAHALLTLGVPIIPRMISEIAHSETGIDIHPGATIGEHFSIDHGTGVVIGATAIIGNNVKLYQGVTLGAKSFDYDEDNNPIKGIPRHPIIGDNVVIYSNTSVLGRIHIGNNAVIGGNIWVTDDVADNEKLTQAKADNILRLKQD
;
A
#
# COMPACT_ATOMS: atom_id res chain seq x y z
N MET A 1 -20.37 -30.45 11.82
CA MET A 1 -19.67 -30.41 13.12
C MET A 1 -19.74 -28.97 13.61
N ALA A 2 -20.52 -28.74 14.66
CA ALA A 2 -20.74 -27.42 15.24
C ALA A 2 -19.58 -27.10 16.19
N PHE A 3 -18.90 -25.98 15.98
CA PHE A 3 -17.90 -25.48 16.91
C PHE A 3 -18.60 -24.83 18.12
N TYR A 4 -18.41 -25.43 19.27
CA TYR A 4 -18.83 -24.91 20.57
C TYR A 4 -17.84 -23.83 20.99
N ILE A 5 -18.30 -22.58 21.14
CA ILE A 5 -17.54 -21.48 21.73
C ILE A 5 -17.96 -21.38 23.18
N PRO A 6 -17.06 -21.52 24.17
CA PRO A 6 -17.43 -21.34 25.56
C PRO A 6 -17.72 -19.87 25.86
N ASP A 7 -18.85 -19.68 26.49
CA ASP A 7 -19.39 -18.43 27.02
C ASP A 7 -18.36 -17.77 28.00
N LYS A 8 -17.67 -16.74 27.52
CA LYS A 8 -16.96 -15.82 28.43
C LYS A 8 -17.73 -14.51 28.42
N THR A 9 -18.40 -14.28 29.53
CA THR A 9 -19.00 -13.05 30.02
C THR A 9 -18.48 -11.81 29.29
N ILE A 10 -19.35 -11.27 28.44
CA ILE A 10 -19.22 -9.93 27.86
C ILE A 10 -19.35 -8.95 29.03
N PRO A 11 -18.35 -8.07 29.25
CA PRO A 11 -18.53 -6.99 30.20
C PRO A 11 -19.68 -6.10 29.74
N ASN A 12 -20.59 -5.86 30.64
CA ASN A 12 -21.77 -5.04 30.46
C ASN A 12 -21.36 -3.59 30.21
N PHE A 13 -21.19 -3.21 28.94
CA PHE A 13 -20.99 -1.82 28.53
C PHE A 13 -22.32 -1.07 28.60
N SER A 14 -22.83 -0.89 29.80
CA SER A 14 -23.89 0.10 30.05
C SER A 14 -23.22 1.40 30.44
N LYS A 15 -23.46 2.43 29.64
CA LYS A 15 -23.30 3.85 29.92
C LYS A 15 -21.87 4.45 29.89
N GLN A 16 -21.40 4.72 28.68
CA GLN A 16 -20.92 6.07 28.35
C GLN A 16 -21.06 6.26 26.83
N LYS A 17 -22.23 6.76 26.44
CA LYS A 17 -22.44 7.29 25.07
C LYS A 17 -21.74 8.64 25.00
N SER A 18 -20.50 8.70 24.56
CA SER A 18 -20.02 9.89 23.85
C SER A 18 -20.60 9.81 22.44
N GLN A 19 -21.78 10.39 22.28
CA GLN A 19 -22.40 10.62 20.99
C GLN A 19 -21.60 11.71 20.29
N HIS A 20 -20.63 11.34 19.44
CA HIS A 20 -20.38 12.15 18.27
C HIS A 20 -21.59 11.94 17.35
N GLN A 21 -22.72 12.53 17.73
CA GLN A 21 -23.78 12.81 16.79
C GLN A 21 -23.17 13.72 15.73
N PHE A 22 -23.04 13.18 14.50
CA PHE A 22 -23.03 14.02 13.31
C PHE A 22 -24.33 14.80 13.36
N VAL A 23 -24.30 15.96 13.99
CA VAL A 23 -25.43 16.88 14.02
C VAL A 23 -25.48 17.51 12.65
N LEU A 24 -26.22 16.86 11.75
CA LEU A 24 -26.56 17.44 10.46
C LEU A 24 -27.16 18.82 10.76
N SER A 25 -26.61 19.88 10.15
CA SER A 25 -27.09 21.22 10.40
C SER A 25 -28.61 21.28 10.12
N PRO A 26 -29.38 22.07 10.89
CA PRO A 26 -30.83 22.20 10.66
C PRO A 26 -31.15 22.58 9.20
N LYS A 27 -30.28 23.33 8.52
CA LYS A 27 -30.39 23.66 7.10
C LYS A 27 -30.26 22.43 6.19
N PHE A 28 -29.41 21.48 6.55
CA PHE A 28 -29.23 20.23 5.79
C PHE A 28 -30.44 19.31 5.97
N ILE A 29 -30.96 19.17 7.20
CA ILE A 29 -32.19 18.40 7.46
C ILE A 29 -33.39 19.01 6.70
N LEU A 30 -33.51 20.33 6.66
CA LEU A 30 -34.54 21.02 5.88
C LEU A 30 -34.38 20.79 4.38
N SER A 31 -33.15 20.72 3.87
CA SER A 31 -32.90 20.42 2.46
C SER A 31 -33.24 18.98 2.10
N LEU A 32 -32.95 18.02 2.97
CA LEU A 32 -33.33 16.61 2.80
C LEU A 32 -34.87 16.43 2.86
N GLN A 33 -35.56 17.16 3.75
CA GLN A 33 -37.03 17.16 3.80
C GLN A 33 -37.66 17.75 2.54
N LYS A 34 -37.08 18.82 1.97
CA LYS A 34 -37.53 19.36 0.67
C LYS A 34 -37.35 18.36 -0.45
N ILE A 35 -36.23 17.64 -0.51
CA ILE A 35 -36.01 16.58 -1.50
C ILE A 35 -37.00 15.44 -1.32
N SER A 36 -37.23 14.98 -0.08
CA SER A 36 -38.21 13.92 0.21
C SER A 36 -39.59 14.33 -0.29
N ASN A 37 -40.02 15.57 -0.06
CA ASN A 37 -41.29 16.09 -0.52
C ASN A 37 -41.38 16.19 -2.04
N ILE A 38 -40.29 16.56 -2.74
CA ILE A 38 -40.20 16.60 -4.20
C ILE A 38 -40.27 15.16 -4.79
N LEU A 39 -39.59 14.22 -4.18
CA LEU A 39 -39.58 12.82 -4.64
C LEU A 39 -40.93 12.12 -4.41
N MET A 40 -41.72 12.53 -3.40
CA MET A 40 -43.04 11.98 -3.08
C MET A 40 -44.17 12.51 -3.98
N ASN A 41 -43.96 13.63 -4.66
CA ASN A 41 -45.01 14.26 -5.50
C ASN A 41 -44.92 13.70 -6.92
N LYS A 42 -45.85 12.84 -7.31
CA LYS A 42 -45.91 12.09 -8.60
C LYS A 42 -45.95 12.98 -9.87
N THR A 43 -46.05 14.30 -9.73
CA THR A 43 -46.25 15.24 -10.85
C THR A 43 -44.96 15.89 -11.35
N TYR A 44 -43.78 15.66 -10.71
CA TYR A 44 -42.53 16.29 -11.13
C TYR A 44 -41.86 15.56 -12.29
N ARG A 45 -41.49 16.34 -13.34
CA ARG A 45 -40.63 15.85 -14.43
C ARG A 45 -39.29 15.39 -13.88
N HIS A 46 -38.67 14.41 -14.55
CA HIS A 46 -37.34 13.89 -14.17
C HIS A 46 -36.29 15.01 -14.05
N GLU A 47 -36.39 16.06 -14.87
CA GLU A 47 -35.51 17.22 -14.86
C GLU A 47 -35.54 18.00 -13.54
N ASP A 48 -36.73 18.18 -12.92
CA ASP A 48 -36.85 18.88 -11.64
C ASP A 48 -36.24 18.08 -10.50
N LYS A 49 -36.37 16.74 -10.56
CA LYS A 49 -35.72 15.84 -9.61
C LYS A 49 -34.20 15.90 -9.73
N LEU A 50 -33.68 15.85 -10.97
CA LEU A 50 -32.24 15.95 -11.23
C LEU A 50 -31.68 17.29 -10.74
N LYS A 51 -32.34 18.41 -11.04
CA LYS A 51 -31.93 19.74 -10.55
C LYS A 51 -31.92 19.83 -9.04
N ALA A 52 -32.95 19.28 -8.36
CA ALA A 52 -33.02 19.29 -6.91
C ALA A 52 -31.86 18.48 -6.28
N VAL A 53 -31.61 17.27 -6.80
CA VAL A 53 -30.52 16.41 -6.34
C VAL A 53 -29.16 17.05 -6.62
N THR A 54 -28.94 17.57 -7.83
CA THR A 54 -27.70 18.25 -8.19
C THR A 54 -27.43 19.46 -7.29
N SER A 55 -28.46 20.29 -7.03
CA SER A 55 -28.31 21.45 -6.14
C SER A 55 -27.88 21.06 -4.71
N VAL A 56 -28.40 19.95 -4.19
CA VAL A 56 -28.00 19.45 -2.85
C VAL A 56 -26.59 18.87 -2.87
N LEU A 57 -26.29 18.04 -3.86
CA LEU A 57 -24.96 17.44 -4.00
C LEU A 57 -23.86 18.48 -4.22
N ALA A 58 -24.15 19.57 -4.94
CA ALA A 58 -23.23 20.67 -5.19
C ALA A 58 -23.14 21.70 -4.05
N SER A 59 -23.94 21.55 -2.99
CA SER A 59 -23.91 22.52 -1.88
C SER A 59 -22.66 22.32 -1.01
N LYS A 60 -21.98 23.42 -0.65
CA LYS A 60 -20.81 23.37 0.27
C LYS A 60 -21.13 22.70 1.61
N THR A 61 -22.37 22.84 2.08
CA THR A 61 -22.84 22.22 3.32
C THR A 61 -22.95 20.69 3.20
N SER A 62 -23.26 20.17 2.01
CA SER A 62 -23.34 18.73 1.74
C SER A 62 -21.96 18.10 1.53
N LEU A 63 -21.05 18.85 0.90
CA LEU A 63 -19.71 18.37 0.55
C LEU A 63 -18.80 18.28 1.77
N GLY A 64 -18.90 19.21 2.73
CA GLY A 64 -18.06 19.25 3.92
C GLY A 64 -16.57 19.17 3.55
N THR A 65 -15.84 18.22 4.16
CA THR A 65 -14.42 17.94 3.89
C THR A 65 -14.18 16.90 2.78
N MET A 66 -15.25 16.37 2.17
CA MET A 66 -15.15 15.30 1.15
C MET A 66 -14.95 15.84 -0.28
N CYS A 67 -14.63 17.12 -0.41
CA CYS A 67 -14.44 17.77 -1.68
C CYS A 67 -13.20 18.66 -1.65
N HIS A 68 -12.35 18.51 -2.64
CA HIS A 68 -11.22 19.39 -2.89
C HIS A 68 -11.58 20.27 -4.11
N LEU A 69 -11.75 21.56 -3.87
CA LEU A 69 -12.12 22.54 -4.88
C LEU A 69 -11.11 23.69 -4.86
N CYS A 70 -10.28 23.78 -5.88
CA CYS A 70 -9.40 24.91 -6.13
C CYS A 70 -9.98 25.83 -7.21
N ARG A 71 -9.70 27.14 -7.10
CA ARG A 71 -10.22 28.16 -8.06
C ARG A 71 -9.51 28.12 -9.39
N GLY A 72 -8.26 27.66 -9.44
CA GLY A 72 -7.40 27.64 -10.62
C GLY A 72 -7.61 26.42 -11.53
N GLY A 73 -8.42 25.45 -11.12
CA GLY A 73 -8.63 24.20 -11.89
C GLY A 73 -7.47 23.25 -11.81
N GLU A 74 -6.67 23.31 -10.73
CA GLU A 74 -5.56 22.39 -10.46
C GLU A 74 -6.06 20.95 -10.42
N SER A 75 -5.35 20.06 -11.11
CA SER A 75 -5.69 18.67 -11.16
C SER A 75 -5.15 17.93 -9.92
N LEU A 76 -5.93 17.00 -9.40
CA LEU A 76 -5.49 16.04 -8.40
C LEU A 76 -4.75 14.87 -9.08
N PRO A 77 -3.96 14.08 -8.33
CA PRO A 77 -3.32 12.89 -8.87
C PRO A 77 -4.33 11.96 -9.53
N ALA A 78 -4.04 11.54 -10.76
CA ALA A 78 -4.92 10.69 -11.55
C ALA A 78 -4.42 9.25 -11.56
N GLN A 79 -5.29 8.28 -11.26
CA GLN A 79 -4.92 6.86 -11.21
C GLN A 79 -4.31 6.37 -12.53
N SER A 80 -4.82 6.83 -13.68
CA SER A 80 -4.26 6.47 -15.00
C SER A 80 -2.83 6.98 -15.19
N SER A 81 -2.51 8.17 -14.69
CA SER A 81 -1.15 8.72 -14.75
C SER A 81 -0.20 8.02 -13.79
N ILE A 82 -0.69 7.58 -12.64
CA ILE A 82 0.11 6.74 -11.72
C ILE A 82 0.41 5.38 -12.35
N GLN A 83 -0.55 4.77 -13.05
CA GLN A 83 -0.31 3.56 -13.81
C GLN A 83 0.74 3.79 -14.92
N GLU A 84 0.66 4.89 -15.65
CA GLU A 84 1.67 5.26 -16.65
C GLU A 84 3.07 5.40 -16.04
N ILE A 85 3.20 6.01 -14.86
CA ILE A 85 4.47 6.11 -14.13
C ILE A 85 5.04 4.72 -13.82
N ILE A 86 4.21 3.80 -13.32
CA ILE A 86 4.62 2.42 -13.03
C ILE A 86 5.11 1.73 -14.32
N ASP A 87 4.38 1.86 -15.41
CA ASP A 87 4.70 1.21 -16.68
C ASP A 87 5.98 1.77 -17.28
N LEU A 88 6.19 3.09 -17.23
CA LEU A 88 7.44 3.73 -17.65
C LEU A 88 8.63 3.29 -16.79
N CYS A 89 8.47 3.21 -15.48
CA CYS A 89 9.50 2.68 -14.57
C CYS A 89 9.85 1.24 -14.94
N ARG A 90 8.86 0.37 -15.14
CA ARG A 90 9.08 -1.03 -15.56
C ARG A 90 9.81 -1.11 -16.88
N ALA A 91 9.42 -0.31 -17.87
CA ALA A 91 10.08 -0.28 -19.18
C ALA A 91 11.55 0.15 -19.08
N VAL A 92 11.87 1.15 -18.25
CA VAL A 92 13.23 1.60 -17.99
C VAL A 92 14.02 0.57 -17.19
N LEU A 93 13.44 -0.02 -16.15
CA LEU A 93 14.12 -0.96 -15.25
C LEU A 93 14.38 -2.32 -15.91
N PHE A 94 13.47 -2.78 -16.77
CA PHE A 94 13.51 -4.07 -17.47
C PHE A 94 13.23 -3.89 -18.96
N PRO A 95 14.14 -3.21 -19.70
CA PRO A 95 13.94 -2.98 -21.13
C PRO A 95 13.85 -4.28 -21.91
N GLY A 96 12.90 -4.36 -22.83
CA GLY A 96 12.59 -5.56 -23.61
C GLY A 96 11.63 -6.54 -22.93
N PHE A 97 11.43 -6.45 -21.61
CA PHE A 97 10.41 -7.21 -20.88
C PHE A 97 9.09 -6.44 -20.76
N TYR A 98 9.20 -5.14 -20.57
CA TYR A 98 8.06 -4.23 -20.49
C TYR A 98 8.18 -3.15 -21.55
N GLY A 99 7.03 -2.66 -22.02
CA GLY A 99 6.93 -1.77 -23.18
C GLY A 99 6.50 -2.55 -24.42
N ASN A 100 6.04 -1.83 -25.43
CA ASN A 100 5.49 -2.43 -26.67
C ASN A 100 6.46 -2.29 -27.85
N ASP A 101 7.70 -1.88 -27.62
CA ASP A 101 8.64 -1.53 -28.68
C ASP A 101 9.67 -2.64 -28.91
N ASP A 102 10.11 -2.75 -30.15
CA ASP A 102 11.23 -3.62 -30.56
C ASP A 102 12.54 -3.06 -29.99
N VAL A 103 12.80 -3.30 -28.69
CA VAL A 103 14.04 -2.87 -28.04
C VAL A 103 15.18 -3.82 -28.42
N ASN A 104 16.29 -3.25 -28.90
CA ASN A 104 17.50 -3.98 -29.27
C ASN A 104 18.75 -3.18 -28.90
N ILE A 105 19.92 -3.77 -29.05
CA ILE A 105 21.20 -3.15 -28.66
C ILE A 105 21.50 -1.82 -29.37
N TYR A 106 20.91 -1.54 -30.53
CA TYR A 106 21.15 -0.33 -31.33
C TYR A 106 20.24 0.84 -30.93
N ASN A 107 19.07 0.55 -30.35
CA ASN A 107 18.10 1.57 -29.98
C ASN A 107 17.87 1.69 -28.44
N LEU A 108 18.54 0.87 -27.63
CA LEU A 108 18.35 0.80 -26.19
C LEU A 108 18.53 2.15 -25.49
N GLU A 109 19.60 2.87 -25.81
CA GLU A 109 19.86 4.19 -25.21
C GLU A 109 18.75 5.20 -25.55
N TYR A 110 18.31 5.17 -26.80
CA TYR A 110 17.21 6.02 -27.28
C TYR A 110 15.90 5.69 -26.59
N PHE A 111 15.60 4.39 -26.47
CA PHE A 111 14.42 3.89 -25.78
C PHE A 111 14.40 4.34 -24.31
N ILE A 112 15.50 4.15 -23.59
CA ILE A 112 15.62 4.58 -22.18
C ILE A 112 15.47 6.11 -22.07
N GLY A 113 16.14 6.86 -22.97
CA GLY A 113 16.10 8.33 -22.94
C GLY A 113 14.68 8.89 -23.13
N ILE A 114 13.93 8.34 -24.11
CA ILE A 114 12.54 8.75 -24.35
C ILE A 114 11.65 8.42 -23.14
N ASN A 115 11.76 7.22 -22.58
CA ASN A 115 10.94 6.81 -21.44
C ASN A 115 11.28 7.60 -20.17
N CYS A 116 12.57 7.89 -19.91
CA CYS A 116 12.98 8.77 -18.81
C CYS A 116 12.45 10.19 -18.99
N GLY A 117 12.50 10.75 -20.19
CA GLY A 117 11.94 12.08 -20.48
C GLY A 117 10.41 12.13 -20.26
N ARG A 118 9.70 11.09 -20.71
CA ARG A 118 8.26 10.97 -20.47
C ARG A 118 7.95 10.77 -19.00
N LEU A 119 8.71 9.90 -18.32
CA LEU A 119 8.59 9.65 -16.87
C LEU A 119 8.78 10.95 -16.08
N HIS A 120 9.85 11.71 -16.36
CA HIS A 120 10.10 12.99 -15.70
C HIS A 120 8.89 13.92 -15.83
N LYS A 121 8.34 14.06 -17.02
CA LYS A 121 7.18 14.93 -17.26
C LYS A 121 5.95 14.49 -16.45
N VAL A 122 5.51 13.24 -16.62
CA VAL A 122 4.29 12.73 -15.96
C VAL A 122 4.47 12.72 -14.45
N LEU A 123 5.63 12.31 -13.97
CA LEU A 123 5.93 12.26 -12.53
C LEU A 123 5.93 13.67 -11.92
N SER A 124 6.55 14.68 -12.56
CA SER A 124 6.51 16.07 -12.10
C SER A 124 5.08 16.60 -11.99
N GLU A 125 4.25 16.34 -12.99
CA GLU A 125 2.84 16.76 -12.99
C GLU A 125 2.07 16.11 -11.84
N GLN A 126 2.29 14.81 -11.59
CA GLN A 126 1.57 14.10 -10.52
C GLN A 126 2.10 14.46 -9.13
N ILE A 127 3.42 14.68 -8.96
CA ILE A 127 3.99 15.17 -7.70
C ILE A 127 3.42 16.54 -7.37
N ALA A 128 3.39 17.47 -8.33
CA ALA A 128 2.77 18.78 -8.16
C ALA A 128 1.30 18.66 -7.73
N ALA A 129 0.53 17.82 -8.41
CA ALA A 129 -0.86 17.53 -8.06
C ALA A 129 -1.02 16.96 -6.64
N GLY A 130 -0.10 16.09 -6.21
CA GLY A 130 -0.08 15.54 -4.85
C GLY A 130 0.26 16.60 -3.78
N MET A 131 1.18 17.51 -4.08
CA MET A 131 1.60 18.58 -3.17
C MET A 131 0.49 19.63 -2.95
N VAL A 132 -0.47 19.77 -3.85
CA VAL A 132 -1.63 20.65 -3.66
C VAL A 132 -2.55 20.11 -2.55
N LEU A 133 -2.56 18.79 -2.30
CA LEU A 133 -3.39 18.19 -1.26
C LEU A 133 -2.91 18.65 0.14
N GLY A 134 -3.81 19.27 0.88
CA GLY A 134 -3.51 19.78 2.22
C GLY A 134 -2.99 21.22 2.26
N ASN A 135 -2.72 21.84 1.11
CA ASN A 135 -2.38 23.24 1.03
C ASN A 135 -3.65 24.09 0.79
N ASP A 136 -3.59 25.36 1.22
CA ASP A 136 -4.63 26.33 0.91
C ASP A 136 -4.45 26.80 -0.54
N CYS A 137 -5.41 26.47 -1.38
CA CYS A 137 -5.39 26.83 -2.80
C CYS A 137 -5.33 28.33 -3.07
N ASP A 138 -5.79 29.17 -2.14
CA ASP A 138 -5.80 30.62 -2.33
C ASP A 138 -4.41 31.27 -2.03
N THR A 139 -3.51 30.55 -1.36
CA THR A 139 -2.18 31.06 -0.93
C THR A 139 -0.99 30.32 -1.53
N THR A 140 -1.22 29.26 -2.31
CA THR A 140 -0.17 28.40 -2.85
C THR A 140 0.56 29.05 -4.02
N ASP A 141 1.92 29.11 -3.95
CA ASP A 141 2.77 29.46 -5.10
C ASP A 141 2.94 28.24 -6.01
N TYR A 142 2.04 28.10 -6.97
CA TYR A 142 2.05 26.99 -7.92
C TYR A 142 3.33 26.90 -8.74
N ALA A 143 3.95 28.03 -9.12
CA ALA A 143 5.17 28.02 -9.89
C ALA A 143 6.38 27.50 -9.08
N ALA A 144 6.43 27.78 -7.78
CA ALA A 144 7.42 27.19 -6.88
C ALA A 144 7.19 25.69 -6.73
N LEU A 145 5.94 25.29 -6.51
CA LEU A 145 5.52 23.90 -6.35
C LEU A 145 5.85 23.04 -7.59
N GLU A 146 5.59 23.56 -8.80
CA GLU A 146 5.96 22.87 -10.04
C GLU A 146 7.49 22.70 -10.19
N ARG A 147 8.29 23.71 -9.81
CA ARG A 147 9.76 23.60 -9.81
C ARG A 147 10.26 22.55 -8.82
N ASP A 148 9.71 22.52 -7.62
CA ASP A 148 10.07 21.55 -6.59
C ASP A 148 9.68 20.13 -7.01
N ALA A 149 8.51 19.98 -7.61
CA ALA A 149 8.03 18.70 -8.16
C ALA A 149 8.93 18.20 -9.29
N ALA A 150 9.36 19.10 -10.21
CA ALA A 150 10.27 18.73 -11.29
C ALA A 150 11.65 18.32 -10.77
N THR A 151 12.15 19.00 -9.73
CA THR A 151 13.40 18.65 -9.06
C THR A 151 13.29 17.28 -8.39
N THR A 152 12.21 17.02 -7.67
CA THR A 152 11.96 15.72 -7.02
C THR A 152 11.83 14.59 -8.04
N ALA A 153 11.18 14.84 -9.17
CA ALA A 153 11.09 13.86 -10.26
C ALA A 153 12.48 13.55 -10.87
N ALA A 154 13.35 14.54 -11.02
CA ALA A 154 14.73 14.33 -11.47
C ALA A 154 15.51 13.47 -10.47
N GLN A 155 15.44 13.79 -9.17
CA GLN A 155 16.07 13.00 -8.10
C GLN A 155 15.59 11.54 -8.10
N PHE A 156 14.31 11.31 -8.33
CA PHE A 156 13.78 9.95 -8.46
C PHE A 156 14.41 9.20 -9.65
N ILE A 157 14.56 9.86 -10.81
CA ILE A 157 15.18 9.24 -11.99
C ILE A 157 16.65 8.89 -11.71
N GLU A 158 17.38 9.72 -10.95
CA GLU A 158 18.76 9.43 -10.54
C GLU A 158 18.86 8.16 -9.67
N MET A 159 17.79 7.75 -8.99
CA MET A 159 17.74 6.51 -8.20
C MET A 159 17.50 5.24 -9.04
N LEU A 160 17.04 5.35 -10.29
CA LEU A 160 16.68 4.18 -11.12
C LEU A 160 17.84 3.21 -11.38
N PRO A 161 19.09 3.64 -11.62
CA PRO A 161 20.20 2.70 -11.80
C PRO A 161 20.44 1.79 -10.59
N GLU A 162 20.40 2.35 -9.38
CA GLU A 162 20.55 1.58 -8.15
C GLU A 162 19.31 0.70 -7.89
N MET A 163 18.11 1.22 -8.14
CA MET A 163 16.88 0.43 -8.04
C MET A 163 16.92 -0.78 -8.98
N ARG A 164 17.43 -0.63 -10.21
CA ARG A 164 17.63 -1.74 -11.15
C ARG A 164 18.60 -2.78 -10.59
N ARG A 165 19.71 -2.35 -9.99
CA ARG A 165 20.69 -3.24 -9.37
C ARG A 165 20.05 -4.08 -8.25
N VAL A 166 19.29 -3.44 -7.37
CA VAL A 166 18.61 -4.12 -6.27
C VAL A 166 17.53 -5.08 -6.79
N LEU A 167 16.71 -4.64 -7.75
CA LEU A 167 15.69 -5.50 -8.37
C LEU A 167 16.29 -6.73 -9.06
N HIS A 168 17.49 -6.62 -9.64
CA HIS A 168 18.19 -7.78 -10.19
C HIS A 168 18.48 -8.81 -9.10
N THR A 169 18.84 -8.39 -7.87
CA THR A 169 19.02 -9.31 -6.75
C THR A 169 17.72 -9.98 -6.33
N ASP A 170 16.59 -9.27 -6.38
CA ASP A 170 15.26 -9.82 -6.05
C ASP A 170 14.79 -10.84 -7.10
N VAL A 171 15.04 -10.58 -8.39
CA VAL A 171 14.79 -11.54 -9.47
C VAL A 171 15.60 -12.82 -9.24
N HIS A 172 16.91 -12.67 -8.94
CA HIS A 172 17.78 -13.80 -8.68
C HIS A 172 17.36 -14.60 -7.46
N ALA A 173 16.99 -13.93 -6.35
CA ALA A 173 16.50 -14.59 -5.15
C ALA A 173 15.21 -15.37 -5.40
N THR A 174 14.31 -14.83 -6.21
CA THR A 174 13.06 -15.49 -6.59
C THR A 174 13.34 -16.71 -7.45
N TYR A 175 14.20 -16.60 -8.46
CA TYR A 175 14.60 -17.72 -9.33
C TYR A 175 15.28 -18.86 -8.55
N CYS A 176 16.24 -18.52 -7.69
CA CYS A 176 16.94 -19.52 -6.86
C CYS A 176 16.07 -20.12 -5.74
N GLY A 177 15.09 -19.36 -5.29
CA GLY A 177 14.22 -19.75 -4.17
C GLY A 177 13.04 -20.63 -4.57
N ASP A 178 12.66 -20.68 -5.85
CA ASP A 178 11.53 -21.47 -6.36
C ASP A 178 12.02 -22.57 -7.30
N PRO A 179 11.95 -23.86 -6.91
CA PRO A 179 12.35 -24.96 -7.78
C PRO A 179 11.46 -25.13 -9.04
N ALA A 180 10.31 -24.46 -9.10
CA ALA A 180 9.43 -24.46 -10.28
C ALA A 180 9.80 -23.39 -11.32
N ALA A 181 10.62 -22.39 -10.95
CA ALA A 181 11.07 -21.35 -11.87
C ALA A 181 12.07 -21.90 -12.88
N VAL A 182 11.75 -21.83 -14.18
CA VAL A 182 12.64 -22.36 -15.24
C VAL A 182 13.66 -21.32 -15.72
N SER A 183 13.38 -20.02 -15.56
CA SER A 183 14.30 -18.95 -15.95
C SER A 183 14.02 -17.63 -15.22
N THR A 184 14.98 -16.71 -15.25
CA THR A 184 14.82 -15.35 -14.75
C THR A 184 13.79 -14.55 -15.54
N GLU A 185 13.68 -14.84 -16.85
CA GLU A 185 12.69 -14.23 -17.73
C GLU A 185 11.26 -14.60 -17.31
N GLU A 186 11.03 -15.87 -16.96
CA GLU A 186 9.75 -16.32 -16.44
C GLU A 186 9.39 -15.58 -15.14
N VAL A 187 10.37 -15.41 -14.25
CA VAL A 187 10.17 -14.65 -12.99
C VAL A 187 9.73 -13.21 -13.31
N ILE A 188 10.40 -12.54 -14.27
CA ILE A 188 10.08 -11.15 -14.62
C ILE A 188 8.68 -11.02 -15.23
N PHE A 189 8.29 -11.96 -16.11
CA PHE A 189 7.00 -11.89 -16.80
C PHE A 189 5.81 -12.36 -15.96
N CYS A 190 6.00 -13.39 -15.12
CA CYS A 190 4.88 -14.16 -14.60
C CYS A 190 4.65 -13.99 -13.08
N TYR A 191 5.69 -13.65 -12.30
CA TYR A 191 5.59 -13.76 -10.84
C TYR A 191 4.93 -12.53 -10.20
N PRO A 192 3.78 -12.70 -9.51
CA PRO A 192 3.11 -11.60 -8.86
C PRO A 192 3.93 -11.02 -7.71
N GLY A 193 4.75 -11.86 -7.02
CA GLY A 193 5.66 -11.42 -5.97
C GLY A 193 6.65 -10.36 -6.47
N LEU A 194 7.31 -10.61 -7.62
CA LEU A 194 8.23 -9.64 -8.21
C LEU A 194 7.49 -8.36 -8.65
N LYS A 195 6.28 -8.50 -9.21
CA LYS A 195 5.47 -7.34 -9.61
C LYS A 195 5.16 -6.42 -8.42
N ALA A 196 4.82 -7.00 -7.27
CA ALA A 196 4.59 -6.26 -6.04
C ALA A 196 5.87 -5.61 -5.50
N ILE A 197 7.02 -6.32 -5.56
CA ILE A 197 8.32 -5.80 -5.14
C ILE A 197 8.77 -4.62 -6.01
N ILE A 198 8.61 -4.68 -7.32
CA ILE A 198 8.91 -3.56 -8.23
C ILE A 198 8.13 -2.31 -7.81
N ASN A 199 6.81 -2.44 -7.65
CA ASN A 199 5.96 -1.32 -7.26
C ASN A 199 6.32 -0.79 -5.86
N TYR A 200 6.62 -1.68 -4.92
CA TYR A 200 7.08 -1.28 -3.58
C TYR A 200 8.37 -0.44 -3.67
N ARG A 201 9.39 -0.88 -4.42
CA ARG A 201 10.65 -0.14 -4.52
C ARG A 201 10.47 1.23 -5.17
N ILE A 202 9.61 1.35 -6.18
CA ILE A 202 9.20 2.64 -6.78
C ILE A 202 8.51 3.51 -5.72
N ALA A 203 7.52 2.97 -5.02
CA ALA A 203 6.76 3.69 -4.01
C ALA A 203 7.64 4.12 -2.81
N HIS A 204 8.53 3.25 -2.36
CA HIS A 204 9.48 3.53 -1.27
C HIS A 204 10.44 4.67 -1.63
N ALA A 205 11.02 4.64 -2.84
CA ALA A 205 11.90 5.70 -3.32
C ALA A 205 11.18 7.06 -3.36
N LEU A 206 9.95 7.11 -3.87
CA LEU A 206 9.16 8.34 -3.87
C LEU A 206 8.80 8.80 -2.45
N LEU A 207 8.50 7.87 -1.54
CA LEU A 207 8.23 8.20 -0.15
C LEU A 207 9.46 8.81 0.55
N THR A 208 10.65 8.26 0.30
CA THR A 208 11.91 8.79 0.87
C THR A 208 12.26 10.19 0.36
N LEU A 209 11.80 10.54 -0.83
CA LEU A 209 11.88 11.90 -1.39
C LEU A 209 10.77 12.82 -0.85
N GLY A 210 9.93 12.36 0.06
CA GLY A 210 8.87 13.16 0.67
C GLY A 210 7.64 13.37 -0.23
N VAL A 211 7.48 12.59 -1.29
CA VAL A 211 6.33 12.71 -2.19
C VAL A 211 5.05 12.30 -1.47
N PRO A 212 4.02 13.15 -1.39
CA PRO A 212 2.78 12.83 -0.73
C PRO A 212 1.88 11.96 -1.60
N ILE A 213 1.04 11.15 -1.00
CA ILE A 213 -0.05 10.33 -1.56
C ILE A 213 0.35 9.33 -2.66
N ILE A 214 1.18 9.72 -3.64
CA ILE A 214 1.56 8.90 -4.80
C ILE A 214 2.19 7.56 -4.39
N PRO A 215 3.12 7.49 -3.42
CA PRO A 215 3.66 6.23 -2.95
C PRO A 215 2.56 5.26 -2.51
N ARG A 216 1.55 5.79 -1.83
CA ARG A 216 0.42 4.99 -1.36
C ARG A 216 -0.46 4.53 -2.51
N MET A 217 -0.71 5.39 -3.51
CA MET A 217 -1.47 5.00 -4.71
C MET A 217 -0.79 3.87 -5.48
N ILE A 218 0.55 3.91 -5.61
CA ILE A 218 1.33 2.84 -6.25
C ILE A 218 1.20 1.52 -5.47
N SER A 219 1.28 1.55 -4.15
CA SER A 219 1.09 0.37 -3.29
C SER A 219 -0.29 -0.24 -3.46
N GLU A 220 -1.35 0.57 -3.48
CA GLU A 220 -2.72 0.07 -3.63
C GLU A 220 -2.99 -0.52 -5.03
N ILE A 221 -2.35 0.01 -6.07
CA ILE A 221 -2.39 -0.61 -7.40
C ILE A 221 -1.76 -2.00 -7.35
N ALA A 222 -0.56 -2.15 -6.74
CA ALA A 222 0.10 -3.44 -6.60
C ALA A 222 -0.75 -4.43 -5.78
N HIS A 223 -1.31 -3.97 -4.65
CA HIS A 223 -2.20 -4.76 -3.80
C HIS A 223 -3.42 -5.26 -4.58
N SER A 224 -4.08 -4.38 -5.32
CA SER A 224 -5.23 -4.74 -6.16
C SER A 224 -4.91 -5.77 -7.25
N GLU A 225 -3.71 -5.69 -7.85
CA GLU A 225 -3.29 -6.56 -8.94
C GLU A 225 -2.76 -7.92 -8.48
N THR A 226 -2.14 -7.98 -7.29
CA THR A 226 -1.37 -9.16 -6.84
C THR A 226 -1.92 -9.81 -5.57
N GLY A 227 -2.76 -9.11 -4.82
CA GLY A 227 -3.17 -9.52 -3.48
C GLY A 227 -2.06 -9.39 -2.43
N ILE A 228 -0.97 -8.65 -2.73
CA ILE A 228 0.18 -8.42 -1.86
C ILE A 228 0.18 -6.96 -1.42
N ASP A 229 0.03 -6.71 -0.13
CA ASP A 229 0.02 -5.36 0.47
C ASP A 229 1.37 -5.05 1.12
N ILE A 230 2.20 -4.25 0.46
CA ILE A 230 3.46 -3.75 1.02
C ILE A 230 3.34 -2.24 1.21
N HIS A 231 3.34 -1.79 2.48
CA HIS A 231 3.33 -0.37 2.76
C HIS A 231 4.66 0.28 2.30
N PRO A 232 4.62 1.42 1.58
CA PRO A 232 5.83 2.07 1.05
C PRO A 232 6.81 2.53 2.13
N GLY A 233 6.37 2.68 3.37
CA GLY A 233 7.22 3.01 4.53
C GLY A 233 8.01 1.84 5.11
N ALA A 234 7.74 0.60 4.71
CA ALA A 234 8.57 -0.54 5.10
C ALA A 234 9.99 -0.39 4.56
N THR A 235 10.98 -0.88 5.28
CA THR A 235 12.39 -0.93 4.81
C THR A 235 12.72 -2.38 4.48
N ILE A 236 13.08 -2.66 3.22
CA ILE A 236 13.36 -4.02 2.75
C ILE A 236 14.74 -4.05 2.09
N GLY A 237 15.60 -4.96 2.54
CA GLY A 237 16.94 -5.20 2.01
C GLY A 237 16.94 -5.80 0.60
N GLU A 238 18.10 -6.30 0.19
CA GLU A 238 18.32 -6.94 -1.12
C GLU A 238 18.00 -8.43 -1.08
N HIS A 239 17.91 -9.07 -2.26
CA HIS A 239 17.59 -10.49 -2.40
C HIS A 239 16.25 -10.88 -1.74
N PHE A 240 15.29 -9.98 -1.75
CA PHE A 240 13.98 -10.22 -1.18
C PHE A 240 13.08 -10.97 -2.16
N SER A 241 12.37 -12.00 -1.68
CA SER A 241 11.44 -12.77 -2.50
C SER A 241 10.12 -13.07 -1.79
N ILE A 242 9.03 -13.05 -2.58
CA ILE A 242 7.69 -13.45 -2.13
C ILE A 242 7.21 -14.55 -3.07
N ASP A 243 6.98 -15.74 -2.51
CA ASP A 243 6.51 -16.90 -3.24
C ASP A 243 4.98 -17.02 -3.12
N HIS A 244 4.29 -17.25 -4.24
CA HIS A 244 2.83 -17.16 -4.42
C HIS A 244 2.28 -15.78 -4.07
N GLY A 245 2.37 -15.37 -2.83
CA GLY A 245 2.22 -14.01 -2.31
C GLY A 245 0.81 -13.59 -1.92
N THR A 246 -0.25 -14.20 -2.41
CA THR A 246 -1.62 -13.79 -2.09
C THR A 246 -1.84 -13.67 -0.58
N GLY A 247 -2.30 -12.50 -0.12
CA GLY A 247 -2.57 -12.24 1.29
C GLY A 247 -1.34 -11.89 2.13
N VAL A 248 -0.17 -11.66 1.54
CA VAL A 248 0.98 -11.08 2.25
C VAL A 248 0.68 -9.63 2.61
N VAL A 249 0.95 -9.27 3.87
CA VAL A 249 0.81 -7.90 4.39
C VAL A 249 2.10 -7.49 5.10
N ILE A 250 2.71 -6.39 4.67
CA ILE A 250 3.92 -5.81 5.26
C ILE A 250 3.62 -4.39 5.72
N GLY A 251 3.60 -4.18 7.05
CA GLY A 251 3.21 -2.91 7.66
C GLY A 251 4.28 -1.82 7.56
N ALA A 252 3.85 -0.58 7.75
CA ALA A 252 4.59 0.67 7.48
C ALA A 252 5.96 0.80 8.16
N THR A 253 6.16 0.22 9.34
CA THR A 253 7.41 0.33 10.10
C THR A 253 8.15 -1.00 10.21
N ALA A 254 7.80 -1.99 9.36
CA ALA A 254 8.54 -3.23 9.25
C ALA A 254 9.95 -2.95 8.71
N ILE A 255 10.94 -3.64 9.27
CA ILE A 255 12.32 -3.65 8.78
C ILE A 255 12.65 -5.09 8.41
N ILE A 256 13.07 -5.31 7.18
CA ILE A 256 13.38 -6.62 6.63
C ILE A 256 14.82 -6.60 6.12
N GLY A 257 15.64 -7.50 6.59
CA GLY A 257 17.04 -7.65 6.18
C GLY A 257 17.20 -8.20 4.76
N ASN A 258 18.39 -8.69 4.47
CA ASN A 258 18.74 -9.23 3.17
C ASN A 258 18.39 -10.73 3.07
N ASN A 259 18.14 -11.19 1.85
CA ASN A 259 17.88 -12.60 1.54
C ASN A 259 16.73 -13.19 2.36
N VAL A 260 15.64 -12.43 2.50
CA VAL A 260 14.44 -12.87 3.21
C VAL A 260 13.42 -13.41 2.22
N LYS A 261 12.86 -14.57 2.52
CA LYS A 261 11.79 -15.21 1.75
C LYS A 261 10.49 -15.28 2.54
N LEU A 262 9.41 -14.76 1.96
CA LEU A 262 8.06 -14.86 2.48
C LEU A 262 7.17 -15.72 1.57
N TYR A 263 6.29 -16.50 2.18
CA TYR A 263 5.26 -17.24 1.46
C TYR A 263 3.88 -16.55 1.59
N GLN A 264 2.91 -17.02 0.81
CA GLN A 264 1.55 -16.48 0.82
C GLN A 264 0.94 -16.40 2.22
N GLY A 265 0.12 -15.38 2.45
CA GLY A 265 -0.62 -15.17 3.69
C GLY A 265 0.23 -14.74 4.88
N VAL A 266 1.52 -14.46 4.70
CA VAL A 266 2.37 -13.94 5.78
C VAL A 266 1.96 -12.52 6.11
N THR A 267 1.79 -12.23 7.42
CA THR A 267 1.50 -10.90 7.92
C THR A 267 2.63 -10.41 8.84
N LEU A 268 3.28 -9.31 8.45
CA LEU A 268 4.20 -8.55 9.30
C LEU A 268 3.46 -7.32 9.82
N GLY A 269 2.73 -7.50 10.94
CA GLY A 269 1.70 -6.59 11.42
C GLY A 269 1.98 -5.97 12.79
N ALA A 270 1.08 -5.09 13.22
CA ALA A 270 1.04 -4.58 14.59
C ALA A 270 0.27 -5.56 15.50
N LYS A 271 0.72 -5.71 16.77
CA LYS A 271 0.03 -6.53 17.78
C LYS A 271 -1.13 -5.77 18.42
N SER A 272 -0.96 -4.47 18.63
CA SER A 272 -1.94 -3.56 19.25
C SER A 272 -1.69 -2.13 18.78
N PHE A 273 -2.60 -1.25 19.11
CA PHE A 273 -2.47 0.19 18.87
C PHE A 273 -2.52 0.93 20.20
N ASP A 274 -1.65 1.93 20.32
CA ASP A 274 -1.75 2.93 21.37
C ASP A 274 -2.75 4.00 20.93
N TYR A 275 -3.51 4.53 21.86
CA TYR A 275 -4.57 5.51 21.60
C TYR A 275 -4.25 6.82 22.31
N ASP A 276 -4.60 7.94 21.67
CA ASP A 276 -4.55 9.27 22.26
C ASP A 276 -5.76 9.51 23.22
N GLU A 277 -5.83 10.72 23.82
CA GLU A 277 -6.90 11.12 24.73
C GLU A 277 -8.29 11.13 24.08
N ASP A 278 -8.34 11.30 22.77
CA ASP A 278 -9.57 11.27 21.95
C ASP A 278 -9.92 9.87 21.46
N ASN A 279 -9.20 8.83 21.90
CA ASN A 279 -9.37 7.43 21.47
C ASN A 279 -9.11 7.20 19.98
N ASN A 280 -8.19 7.98 19.37
CA ASN A 280 -7.69 7.74 18.03
C ASN A 280 -6.35 6.99 18.11
N PRO A 281 -6.07 6.04 17.18
CA PRO A 281 -4.78 5.38 17.14
C PRO A 281 -3.64 6.38 16.91
N ILE A 282 -2.60 6.33 17.77
CA ILE A 282 -1.41 7.15 17.60
C ILE A 282 -0.68 6.72 16.34
N LYS A 283 -0.44 7.68 15.44
CA LYS A 283 0.19 7.44 14.15
C LYS A 283 1.71 7.61 14.23
N GLY A 284 2.44 6.98 13.30
CA GLY A 284 3.87 7.21 13.11
C GLY A 284 4.82 6.47 14.06
N ILE A 285 4.31 5.76 15.08
CA ILE A 285 5.16 4.97 15.99
C ILE A 285 5.55 3.62 15.38
N PRO A 286 6.81 3.16 15.62
CA PRO A 286 7.24 1.83 15.22
C PRO A 286 6.44 0.73 15.93
N ARG A 287 5.73 -0.10 15.16
CA ARG A 287 4.84 -1.15 15.70
C ARG A 287 4.87 -2.46 14.93
N HIS A 288 5.69 -2.56 13.86
CA HIS A 288 5.82 -3.75 13.02
C HIS A 288 7.16 -4.43 13.28
N PRO A 289 7.29 -5.73 12.97
CA PRO A 289 8.49 -6.52 13.32
C PRO A 289 9.74 -6.08 12.57
N ILE A 290 10.88 -6.50 13.16
CA ILE A 290 12.21 -6.41 12.55
C ILE A 290 12.64 -7.84 12.21
N ILE A 291 12.89 -8.08 10.94
CA ILE A 291 13.30 -9.38 10.40
C ILE A 291 14.78 -9.29 10.03
N GLY A 292 15.60 -10.20 10.55
CA GLY A 292 17.02 -10.29 10.24
C GLY A 292 17.31 -10.81 8.84
N ASP A 293 18.58 -11.06 8.57
CA ASP A 293 19.04 -11.60 7.29
C ASP A 293 18.79 -13.11 7.15
N ASN A 294 18.59 -13.59 5.93
CA ASN A 294 18.43 -15.01 5.58
C ASN A 294 17.21 -15.67 6.25
N VAL A 295 16.19 -14.93 6.62
CA VAL A 295 15.00 -15.46 7.29
C VAL A 295 14.02 -16.03 6.26
N VAL A 296 13.40 -17.16 6.60
CA VAL A 296 12.32 -17.76 5.82
C VAL A 296 11.07 -17.82 6.68
N ILE A 297 9.97 -17.22 6.21
CA ILE A 297 8.66 -17.24 6.88
C ILE A 297 7.65 -17.96 5.98
N TYR A 298 7.19 -19.13 6.44
CA TYR A 298 6.26 -19.96 5.69
C TYR A 298 4.82 -19.48 5.79
N SER A 299 3.99 -20.07 4.95
CA SER A 299 2.63 -19.63 4.64
C SER A 299 1.72 -19.39 5.85
N ASN A 300 0.88 -18.35 5.75
CA ASN A 300 -0.16 -17.97 6.72
C ASN A 300 0.37 -17.71 8.14
N THR A 301 1.64 -17.36 8.28
CA THR A 301 2.24 -16.99 9.56
C THR A 301 2.03 -15.50 9.81
N SER A 302 1.59 -15.16 11.05
CA SER A 302 1.45 -13.80 11.51
C SER A 302 2.57 -13.47 12.51
N VAL A 303 3.42 -12.51 12.17
CA VAL A 303 4.46 -11.95 13.05
C VAL A 303 4.01 -10.56 13.47
N LEU A 304 3.70 -10.38 14.75
CA LEU A 304 2.98 -9.20 15.22
C LEU A 304 3.70 -8.48 16.35
N GLY A 305 3.75 -7.16 16.22
CA GLY A 305 4.38 -6.27 17.19
C GLY A 305 5.80 -5.87 16.80
N ARG A 306 6.42 -5.02 17.62
CA ARG A 306 7.81 -4.58 17.42
C ARG A 306 8.80 -5.59 17.98
N ILE A 307 8.72 -6.82 17.50
CA ILE A 307 9.58 -7.96 17.87
C ILE A 307 10.69 -8.16 16.85
N HIS A 308 11.72 -8.91 17.24
CA HIS A 308 12.86 -9.26 16.41
C HIS A 308 12.84 -10.74 16.03
N ILE A 309 12.95 -11.00 14.74
CA ILE A 309 13.22 -12.32 14.20
C ILE A 309 14.70 -12.35 13.81
N GLY A 310 15.49 -13.16 14.50
CA GLY A 310 16.94 -13.23 14.36
C GLY A 310 17.39 -13.74 12.99
N ASN A 311 18.68 -13.53 12.70
CA ASN A 311 19.26 -13.97 11.43
C ASN A 311 19.19 -15.49 11.24
N ASN A 312 18.99 -15.93 10.00
CA ASN A 312 18.87 -17.34 9.61
C ASN A 312 17.71 -18.09 10.31
N ALA A 313 16.78 -17.37 10.94
CA ALA A 313 15.62 -18.00 11.55
C ALA A 313 14.65 -18.56 10.51
N VAL A 314 13.98 -19.66 10.85
CA VAL A 314 12.97 -20.30 10.01
C VAL A 314 11.67 -20.39 10.78
N ILE A 315 10.65 -19.68 10.30
CA ILE A 315 9.32 -19.68 10.91
C ILE A 315 8.38 -20.57 10.08
N GLY A 316 7.90 -21.64 10.69
CA GLY A 316 6.95 -22.58 10.06
C GLY A 316 5.60 -21.93 9.73
N GLY A 317 4.82 -22.62 8.91
CA GLY A 317 3.51 -22.11 8.47
C GLY A 317 2.43 -22.16 9.56
N ASN A 318 1.43 -21.25 9.42
CA ASN A 318 0.26 -21.15 10.29
C ASN A 318 0.61 -20.91 11.78
N ILE A 319 1.64 -20.11 12.06
CA ILE A 319 2.09 -19.77 13.41
C ILE A 319 1.76 -18.32 13.72
N TRP A 320 1.47 -18.06 14.99
CA TRP A 320 1.24 -16.73 15.54
C TRP A 320 2.44 -16.35 16.42
N VAL A 321 3.27 -15.41 15.96
CA VAL A 321 4.53 -15.01 16.63
C VAL A 321 4.37 -13.63 17.21
N THR A 322 4.57 -13.48 18.51
CA THR A 322 4.44 -12.20 19.24
C THR A 322 5.62 -11.91 20.16
N ASP A 323 6.63 -12.78 20.14
CA ASP A 323 7.83 -12.70 20.96
C ASP A 323 9.06 -12.83 20.06
N ASP A 324 10.20 -12.34 20.53
CA ASP A 324 11.45 -12.41 19.79
C ASP A 324 11.86 -13.86 19.50
N VAL A 325 12.44 -14.07 18.32
CA VAL A 325 13.00 -15.35 17.88
C VAL A 325 14.51 -15.18 17.72
N ALA A 326 15.29 -16.08 18.30
CA ALA A 326 16.75 -16.00 18.29
C ALA A 326 17.35 -16.29 16.89
N ASP A 327 18.62 -15.91 16.72
CA ASP A 327 19.39 -16.26 15.53
C ASP A 327 19.45 -17.77 15.33
N ASN A 328 19.31 -18.25 14.10
CA ASN A 328 19.33 -19.65 13.70
C ASN A 328 18.22 -20.54 14.31
N GLU A 329 17.23 -19.92 14.94
CA GLU A 329 16.11 -20.64 15.56
C GLU A 329 15.14 -21.14 14.49
N LYS A 330 14.60 -22.35 14.73
CA LYS A 330 13.52 -22.92 13.92
C LYS A 330 12.26 -23.06 14.74
N LEU A 331 11.31 -22.15 14.52
CA LEU A 331 10.00 -22.17 15.16
C LEU A 331 9.01 -22.93 14.28
N THR A 332 8.44 -24.04 14.77
CA THR A 332 7.47 -24.85 14.04
C THR A 332 6.26 -25.16 14.91
N GLN A 333 5.12 -25.49 14.29
CA GLN A 333 3.95 -25.95 15.04
C GLN A 333 4.29 -27.21 15.86
N ALA A 334 3.71 -27.30 17.07
CA ALA A 334 3.72 -28.55 17.85
C ALA A 334 2.96 -29.63 17.09
N LYS A 335 3.49 -30.87 17.05
CA LYS A 335 2.79 -31.97 16.40
C LYS A 335 1.45 -32.22 17.10
N ALA A 336 0.40 -32.51 16.30
CA ALA A 336 -0.95 -32.76 16.81
C ALA A 336 -1.05 -33.83 17.91
N ASP A 337 -0.14 -34.80 17.89
CA ASP A 337 -0.05 -35.87 18.90
C ASP A 337 0.23 -35.36 20.32
N ASN A 338 0.87 -34.17 20.46
CA ASN A 338 1.14 -33.59 21.78
C ASN A 338 -0.10 -32.93 22.38
N ILE A 339 -1.07 -32.50 21.56
CA ILE A 339 -2.30 -31.83 22.00
C ILE A 339 -3.29 -32.85 22.59
N LEU A 340 -3.30 -34.08 22.09
CA LEU A 340 -4.16 -35.15 22.60
C LEU A 340 -3.65 -35.72 23.95
N ARG A 341 -2.37 -35.67 24.21
CA ARG A 341 -1.79 -36.12 25.49
C ARG A 341 -2.04 -35.20 26.66
N LEU A 342 -2.16 -33.88 26.42
CA LEU A 342 -2.49 -32.88 27.45
C LEU A 342 -3.97 -32.90 27.90
N LYS A 343 -4.83 -33.69 27.26
CA LYS A 343 -6.23 -33.87 27.64
C LYS A 343 -6.52 -35.17 28.39
N GLN A 344 -5.49 -36.00 28.66
CA GLN A 344 -5.64 -37.28 29.32
C GLN A 344 -5.02 -37.29 30.74
N ASP A 345 -4.40 -36.20 31.18
CA ASP A 345 -3.97 -35.91 32.54
C ASP A 345 -4.92 -34.87 33.17
#